data_62bb7fcd22037ef913aa7cd4156c6c5d
#
_entry.id   62bb7fcd22037ef913aa7cd4156c6c5d
#
_cell.length_a   1.000
_cell.length_b   1.000
_cell.length_c   1.000
_cell.angle_alpha   90.00
_cell.angle_beta   90.00
_cell.angle_gamma   90.00
#
_symmetry.space_group_name_H-M   'P 1'
#
loop_
_entity.id
_entity.type
_entity.pdbx_description
1 polymer ?
#
loop_
_entity_poly.entity_id
_entity_poly.type
_entity_poly.pdbx_seq_one_letter_code
_entity_poly.pdbx_strand_id
1 'polypeptide(L)'
;YEISLGLVGSEMCIRDRDTRKRAMQAYWGWYDEHAKEIGEVYDQLVQVRTRMAKKLGYENYIELGYYRMMRFDYNKKDVENYRKQVLEDVVPLDNELYARQQKRLGYDTLHAWDEKFEFTSGNPAPKYSREELVKRALKMYQELDPKTGEFFEFMTERELLDLDSKPGKAAGGYCTFIPNYQSPFIFANFNQTSHDAEVLTHEAGHAFQVY
;
A
#
# COMPACT_ATOMS: atom_id res chain seq x y z
N TYR A 1 8.65 2.73 19.55
CA TYR A 1 9.13 2.26 18.24
C TYR A 1 8.48 0.94 17.81
N GLU A 2 8.15 0.05 18.75
CA GLU A 2 7.45 -1.22 18.45
C GLU A 2 5.95 -1.03 18.16
N ILE A 3 5.35 0.06 18.63
CA ILE A 3 3.92 0.35 18.45
C ILE A 3 3.60 0.83 17.02
N SER A 4 4.53 1.54 16.36
CA SER A 4 4.25 2.15 15.04
C SER A 4 4.33 1.16 13.87
N LEU A 5 5.13 0.13 13.96
CA LEU A 5 5.37 -0.83 12.87
C LEU A 5 4.31 -1.95 12.78
N GLY A 6 3.62 -2.23 13.91
CA GLY A 6 2.51 -3.18 13.95
C GLY A 6 1.14 -2.56 13.71
N LEU A 7 1.01 -1.22 13.74
CA LEU A 7 -0.28 -0.54 13.77
C LEU A 7 -1.02 -0.59 12.43
N VAL A 8 -0.36 -0.40 11.32
CA VAL A 8 -1.03 -0.31 10.00
C VAL A 8 -1.71 -1.62 9.61
N GLY A 9 -1.17 -2.77 10.02
CA GLY A 9 -1.82 -4.06 9.80
C GLY A 9 -2.70 -4.54 10.96
N SER A 10 -2.43 -4.09 12.19
CA SER A 10 -3.18 -4.51 13.39
C SER A 10 -4.43 -3.68 13.67
N GLU A 11 -4.58 -2.48 13.10
CA GLU A 11 -5.80 -1.67 13.21
C GLU A 11 -7.04 -2.42 12.73
N MET A 12 -6.91 -3.25 11.69
CA MET A 12 -7.99 -4.09 11.16
C MET A 12 -8.48 -5.15 12.16
N CYS A 13 -7.65 -5.54 13.14
CA CYS A 13 -7.95 -6.56 14.14
C CYS A 13 -8.47 -5.99 15.46
N ILE A 14 -8.29 -4.69 15.71
CA ILE A 14 -8.67 -4.05 16.97
C ILE A 14 -10.16 -3.73 16.95
N ARG A 15 -10.97 -4.48 17.71
CA ARG A 15 -12.43 -4.28 17.80
C ARG A 15 -12.81 -3.07 18.66
N ASP A 16 -12.03 -2.78 19.71
CA ASP A 16 -12.30 -1.67 20.61
C ASP A 16 -12.01 -0.32 19.96
N ARG A 17 -13.08 0.50 19.83
CA ARG A 17 -13.03 1.78 19.13
C ARG A 17 -12.11 2.80 19.82
N ASP A 18 -12.12 2.84 21.16
CA ASP A 18 -11.27 3.77 21.91
C ASP A 18 -9.78 3.39 21.79
N THR A 19 -9.49 2.12 21.70
CA THR A 19 -8.12 1.64 21.44
C THR A 19 -7.66 2.02 20.04
N ARG A 20 -8.48 1.87 19.00
CA ARG A 20 -8.15 2.34 17.64
C ARG A 20 -7.89 3.85 17.63
N LYS A 21 -8.76 4.63 18.27
CA LYS A 21 -8.61 6.09 18.39
C LYS A 21 -7.30 6.46 19.05
N ARG A 22 -6.98 5.86 20.21
CA ARG A 22 -5.74 6.15 20.95
C ARG A 22 -4.50 5.76 20.13
N ALA A 23 -4.54 4.64 19.44
CA ALA A 23 -3.46 4.18 18.58
C ALA A 23 -3.19 5.17 17.44
N MET A 24 -4.24 5.59 16.73
CA MET A 24 -4.14 6.59 15.67
C MET A 24 -3.66 7.95 16.18
N GLN A 25 -4.17 8.39 17.35
CA GLN A 25 -3.72 9.63 17.97
C GLN A 25 -2.24 9.58 18.38
N ALA A 26 -1.76 8.45 18.90
CA ALA A 26 -0.34 8.28 19.22
C ALA A 26 0.54 8.30 17.95
N TYR A 27 0.09 7.63 16.90
CA TYR A 27 0.80 7.60 15.62
C TYR A 27 0.91 8.99 14.98
N TRP A 28 -0.22 9.67 14.79
CA TRP A 28 -0.24 10.99 14.14
C TRP A 28 0.28 12.09 15.05
N GLY A 29 0.13 11.96 16.39
CA GLY A 29 0.70 12.87 17.38
C GLY A 29 2.21 12.98 17.26
N TRP A 30 2.91 11.89 16.93
CA TRP A 30 4.33 11.95 16.64
C TRP A 30 4.66 12.87 15.44
N TYR A 31 3.87 12.80 14.38
CA TYR A 31 4.04 13.69 13.22
C TYR A 31 3.71 15.15 13.57
N ASP A 32 2.71 15.40 14.39
CA ASP A 32 2.37 16.75 14.84
C ASP A 32 3.50 17.34 15.68
N GLU A 33 4.10 16.56 16.57
CA GLU A 33 5.24 16.98 17.38
C GLU A 33 6.48 17.32 16.53
N HIS A 34 6.68 16.61 15.40
CA HIS A 34 7.82 16.79 14.49
C HIS A 34 7.46 17.57 13.21
N ALA A 35 6.26 18.15 13.14
CA ALA A 35 5.77 18.83 11.94
C ALA A 35 6.72 19.92 11.41
N LYS A 36 7.35 20.67 12.34
CA LYS A 36 8.32 21.72 11.97
C LYS A 36 9.55 21.13 11.30
N GLU A 37 10.16 20.10 11.88
CA GLU A 37 11.37 19.46 11.35
C GLU A 37 11.11 18.80 9.99
N ILE A 38 9.99 18.09 9.86
CA ILE A 38 9.54 17.46 8.62
C ILE A 38 9.29 18.54 7.55
N GLY A 39 8.62 19.63 7.94
CA GLY A 39 8.35 20.77 7.06
C GLY A 39 9.62 21.45 6.54
N GLU A 40 10.62 21.63 7.41
CA GLU A 40 11.92 22.21 7.03
C GLU A 40 12.67 21.32 6.03
N VAL A 41 12.67 19.99 6.23
CA VAL A 41 13.27 19.03 5.28
C VAL A 41 12.53 19.06 3.95
N TYR A 42 11.20 19.10 3.98
CA TYR A 42 10.38 19.17 2.77
C TYR A 42 10.65 20.46 1.98
N ASP A 43 10.72 21.61 2.66
CA ASP A 43 11.04 22.90 2.04
C ASP A 43 12.42 22.89 1.38
N GLN A 44 13.44 22.35 2.06
CA GLN A 44 14.79 22.19 1.49
C GLN A 44 14.77 21.32 0.22
N LEU A 45 13.99 20.23 0.21
CA LEU A 45 13.82 19.39 -0.98
C LEU A 45 13.17 20.17 -2.13
N VAL A 46 12.14 20.97 -1.87
CA VAL A 46 11.50 21.83 -2.88
C VAL A 46 12.49 22.84 -3.44
N GLN A 47 13.27 23.50 -2.59
CA GLN A 47 14.28 24.48 -3.00
C GLN A 47 15.37 23.84 -3.86
N VAL A 48 15.92 22.68 -3.46
CA VAL A 48 16.94 21.96 -4.24
C VAL A 48 16.39 21.56 -5.59
N ARG A 49 15.21 20.94 -5.64
CA ARG A 49 14.56 20.50 -6.87
C ARG A 49 14.25 21.67 -7.80
N THR A 50 13.78 22.79 -7.26
CA THR A 50 13.57 24.02 -8.04
C THR A 50 14.86 24.56 -8.65
N ARG A 51 15.97 24.58 -7.88
CA ARG A 51 17.28 24.98 -8.42
C ARG A 51 17.76 24.02 -9.52
N MET A 52 17.57 22.71 -9.34
CA MET A 52 17.91 21.71 -10.37
C MET A 52 17.14 21.99 -11.68
N ALA A 53 15.83 22.18 -11.58
CA ALA A 53 14.98 22.45 -12.72
C ALA A 53 15.41 23.72 -13.47
N LYS A 54 15.63 24.81 -12.75
CA LYS A 54 16.10 26.08 -13.35
C LYS A 54 17.46 25.96 -14.04
N LYS A 55 18.40 25.21 -13.46
CA LYS A 55 19.70 24.95 -14.09
C LYS A 55 19.59 24.17 -15.40
N LEU A 56 18.55 23.37 -15.56
CA LEU A 56 18.28 22.58 -16.76
C LEU A 56 17.32 23.30 -17.74
N GLY A 57 16.95 24.58 -17.46
CA GLY A 57 16.11 25.37 -18.35
C GLY A 57 14.61 25.19 -18.15
N TYR A 58 14.16 24.50 -17.10
CA TYR A 58 12.75 24.35 -16.76
C TYR A 58 12.27 25.49 -15.85
N GLU A 59 11.00 25.87 -16.00
CA GLU A 59 10.38 26.89 -15.14
C GLU A 59 10.30 26.43 -13.68
N ASN A 60 9.96 25.16 -13.46
CA ASN A 60 9.86 24.52 -12.15
C ASN A 60 10.16 23.03 -12.26
N TYR A 61 10.09 22.31 -11.12
CA TYR A 61 10.46 20.89 -11.08
C TYR A 61 9.37 19.94 -11.62
N ILE A 62 8.16 20.40 -11.93
CA ILE A 62 7.04 19.52 -12.28
C ILE A 62 7.36 18.71 -13.53
N GLU A 63 7.73 19.37 -14.63
CA GLU A 63 8.07 18.69 -15.88
C GLU A 63 9.29 17.79 -15.75
N LEU A 64 10.37 18.33 -15.17
CA LEU A 64 11.57 17.54 -14.88
C LEU A 64 11.27 16.33 -13.98
N GLY A 65 10.33 16.48 -13.04
CA GLY A 65 9.88 15.41 -12.17
C GLY A 65 9.20 14.27 -12.93
N TYR A 66 8.39 14.59 -13.96
CA TYR A 66 7.82 13.57 -14.84
C TYR A 66 8.90 12.77 -15.55
N TYR A 67 9.89 13.42 -16.15
CA TYR A 67 11.02 12.74 -16.80
C TYR A 67 11.81 11.88 -15.82
N ARG A 68 12.08 12.37 -14.62
CA ARG A 68 12.79 11.60 -13.59
C ARG A 68 12.02 10.38 -13.09
N MET A 69 10.71 10.39 -13.18
CA MET A 69 9.84 9.24 -12.87
C MET A 69 9.57 8.38 -14.11
N MET A 70 10.28 8.61 -15.22
CA MET A 70 10.13 7.89 -16.49
C MET A 70 8.71 7.97 -17.07
N ARG A 71 8.00 9.07 -16.81
CA ARG A 71 6.65 9.32 -17.32
C ARG A 71 6.74 10.09 -18.63
N PHE A 72 6.97 9.38 -19.73
CA PHE A 72 7.22 9.98 -21.04
C PHE A 72 5.96 10.05 -21.92
N ASP A 73 4.97 9.21 -21.66
CA ASP A 73 3.79 9.04 -22.52
C ASP A 73 2.60 9.92 -22.10
N TYR A 74 2.68 10.58 -20.95
CA TYR A 74 1.66 11.47 -20.43
C TYR A 74 2.28 12.64 -19.65
N ASN A 75 1.51 13.70 -19.49
CA ASN A 75 1.94 14.96 -18.90
C ASN A 75 1.02 15.41 -17.75
N LYS A 76 1.32 16.60 -17.19
CA LYS A 76 0.55 17.19 -16.09
C LYS A 76 -0.94 17.35 -16.43
N LYS A 77 -1.30 17.69 -17.67
CA LYS A 77 -2.70 17.93 -18.08
C LYS A 77 -3.48 16.61 -18.09
N ASP A 78 -2.86 15.52 -18.54
CA ASP A 78 -3.46 14.20 -18.52
C ASP A 78 -3.76 13.76 -17.09
N VAL A 79 -2.84 14.01 -16.16
CA VAL A 79 -3.03 13.73 -14.73
C VAL A 79 -4.09 14.64 -14.10
N GLU A 80 -4.19 15.90 -14.50
CA GLU A 80 -5.26 16.80 -14.05
C GLU A 80 -6.63 16.28 -14.48
N ASN A 81 -6.75 15.82 -15.72
CA ASN A 81 -7.98 15.23 -16.24
C ASN A 81 -8.35 13.93 -15.50
N TYR A 82 -7.37 13.07 -15.27
CA TYR A 82 -7.58 11.85 -14.48
C TYR A 82 -8.09 12.17 -13.06
N ARG A 83 -7.45 13.11 -12.37
CA ARG A 83 -7.87 13.53 -11.01
C ARG A 83 -9.28 14.13 -11.00
N LYS A 84 -9.65 14.85 -12.06
CA LYS A 84 -11.01 15.36 -12.20
C LYS A 84 -12.03 14.23 -12.28
N GLN A 85 -11.77 13.21 -13.11
CA GLN A 85 -12.65 12.03 -13.20
C GLN A 85 -12.74 11.28 -11.85
N VAL A 86 -11.62 11.11 -11.15
CA VAL A 86 -11.65 10.52 -9.81
C VAL A 86 -12.56 11.31 -8.87
N LEU A 87 -12.44 12.64 -8.86
CA LEU A 87 -13.26 13.50 -8.02
C LEU A 87 -14.76 13.45 -8.38
N GLU A 88 -15.07 13.39 -9.67
CA GLU A 88 -16.45 13.42 -10.17
C GLU A 88 -17.14 12.07 -10.13
N ASP A 89 -16.42 10.97 -10.37
CA ASP A 89 -16.99 9.64 -10.54
C ASP A 89 -16.69 8.69 -9.37
N VAL A 90 -15.46 8.69 -8.86
CA VAL A 90 -15.02 7.71 -7.85
C VAL A 90 -15.33 8.18 -6.42
N VAL A 91 -15.05 9.46 -6.11
CA VAL A 91 -15.26 9.99 -4.75
C VAL A 91 -16.74 9.91 -4.30
N PRO A 92 -17.75 10.17 -5.15
CA PRO A 92 -19.15 9.97 -4.75
C PRO A 92 -19.48 8.53 -4.39
N LEU A 93 -18.95 7.57 -5.15
CA LEU A 93 -19.12 6.15 -4.87
C LEU A 93 -18.46 5.75 -3.54
N ASP A 94 -17.25 6.22 -3.30
CA ASP A 94 -16.50 5.97 -2.06
C ASP A 94 -17.27 6.53 -0.85
N ASN A 95 -17.79 7.74 -0.94
CA ASN A 95 -18.64 8.33 0.09
C ASN A 95 -19.91 7.50 0.37
N GLU A 96 -20.51 6.90 -0.66
CA GLU A 96 -21.65 5.99 -0.49
C GLU A 96 -21.23 4.72 0.27
N LEU A 97 -20.06 4.15 -0.05
CA LEU A 97 -19.52 2.98 0.63
C LEU A 97 -19.24 3.27 2.12
N TYR A 98 -18.65 4.41 2.43
CA TYR A 98 -18.46 4.86 3.82
C TYR A 98 -19.79 5.08 4.56
N ALA A 99 -20.79 5.66 3.91
CA ALA A 99 -22.12 5.80 4.50
C ALA A 99 -22.77 4.44 4.80
N ARG A 100 -22.61 3.46 3.93
CA ARG A 100 -23.05 2.08 4.15
C ARG A 100 -22.29 1.42 5.31
N GLN A 101 -20.98 1.63 5.40
CA GLN A 101 -20.14 1.16 6.51
C GLN A 101 -20.58 1.79 7.83
N GLN A 102 -20.75 3.09 7.88
CA GLN A 102 -21.23 3.83 9.05
C GLN A 102 -22.55 3.25 9.57
N LYS A 103 -23.52 3.05 8.68
CA LYS A 103 -24.81 2.44 9.00
C LYS A 103 -24.67 1.01 9.53
N ARG A 104 -23.82 0.20 8.90
CA ARG A 104 -23.56 -1.19 9.29
C ARG A 104 -22.94 -1.30 10.68
N LEU A 105 -22.04 -0.36 11.03
CA LEU A 105 -21.40 -0.29 12.34
C LEU A 105 -22.29 0.34 13.42
N GLY A 106 -23.37 1.02 13.06
CA GLY A 106 -24.25 1.73 13.99
C GLY A 106 -23.60 2.98 14.61
N TYR A 107 -22.68 3.62 13.90
CA TYR A 107 -21.99 4.81 14.38
C TYR A 107 -22.68 6.10 13.93
N ASP A 108 -22.79 7.07 14.84
CA ASP A 108 -23.31 8.42 14.47
C ASP A 108 -22.36 9.15 13.52
N THR A 109 -21.05 8.91 13.68
CA THR A 109 -20.01 9.48 12.81
C THR A 109 -18.91 8.45 12.60
N LEU A 110 -18.52 8.25 11.34
CA LEU A 110 -17.34 7.48 10.98
C LEU A 110 -16.12 8.41 11.03
N HIS A 111 -15.10 8.00 11.77
CA HIS A 111 -13.84 8.72 11.88
C HIS A 111 -12.72 7.95 11.20
N ALA A 112 -11.56 8.59 10.96
CA ALA A 112 -10.41 7.97 10.32
C ALA A 112 -9.97 6.66 11.01
N TRP A 113 -10.05 6.56 12.33
CA TRP A 113 -9.75 5.33 13.08
C TRP A 113 -10.79 4.21 12.91
N ASP A 114 -11.92 4.49 12.26
CA ASP A 114 -12.96 3.50 11.95
C ASP A 114 -12.88 2.98 10.53
N GLU A 115 -12.10 3.63 9.65
CA GLU A 115 -12.05 3.38 8.21
C GLU A 115 -11.75 1.93 7.86
N LYS A 116 -10.80 1.31 8.57
CA LYS A 116 -10.40 -0.08 8.35
C LYS A 116 -11.25 -1.11 9.12
N PHE A 117 -12.23 -0.67 9.91
CA PHE A 117 -13.10 -1.53 10.69
C PHE A 117 -14.46 -1.65 10.03
N GLU A 118 -14.72 -2.78 9.39
CA GLU A 118 -15.90 -2.95 8.52
C GLU A 118 -17.10 -3.61 9.21
N PHE A 119 -16.86 -4.51 10.15
CA PHE A 119 -17.91 -5.32 10.79
C PHE A 119 -17.74 -5.39 12.31
N THR A 120 -18.85 -5.25 13.05
CA THR A 120 -18.86 -5.36 14.52
C THR A 120 -18.43 -6.74 15.02
N SER A 121 -18.65 -7.79 14.22
CA SER A 121 -18.16 -9.15 14.47
C SER A 121 -16.65 -9.32 14.27
N GLY A 122 -15.98 -8.32 13.72
CA GLY A 122 -14.60 -8.33 13.25
C GLY A 122 -14.52 -8.46 11.74
N ASN A 123 -13.46 -7.91 11.17
CA ASN A 123 -13.22 -7.99 9.73
C ASN A 123 -12.99 -9.44 9.29
N PRO A 124 -13.27 -9.77 8.02
CA PRO A 124 -12.91 -11.07 7.45
C PRO A 124 -11.41 -11.33 7.63
N ALA A 125 -11.08 -12.56 7.98
CA ALA A 125 -9.70 -13.01 8.08
C ALA A 125 -9.54 -14.34 7.32
N PRO A 126 -8.38 -14.61 6.70
CA PRO A 126 -8.09 -15.88 6.09
C PRO A 126 -8.24 -17.01 7.13
N LYS A 127 -8.88 -18.09 6.75
CA LYS A 127 -8.99 -19.31 7.58
C LYS A 127 -7.84 -20.29 7.31
N TYR A 128 -6.85 -19.86 6.58
CA TYR A 128 -5.78 -20.69 6.05
C TYR A 128 -4.44 -20.22 6.58
N SER A 129 -3.49 -21.17 6.71
CA SER A 129 -2.10 -20.82 6.95
C SER A 129 -1.52 -20.08 5.74
N ARG A 130 -0.35 -19.43 5.95
CA ARG A 130 0.40 -18.82 4.85
C ARG A 130 0.67 -19.79 3.71
N GLU A 131 1.10 -21.01 4.03
CA GLU A 131 1.40 -22.06 3.05
C GLU A 131 0.19 -22.43 2.22
N GLU A 132 -0.97 -22.55 2.86
CA GLU A 132 -2.22 -22.83 2.16
C GLU A 132 -2.68 -21.63 1.32
N LEU A 133 -2.44 -20.39 1.78
CA LEU A 133 -2.73 -19.18 1.00
C LEU A 133 -1.88 -19.14 -0.27
N VAL A 134 -0.58 -19.43 -0.18
CA VAL A 134 0.33 -19.50 -1.33
C VAL A 134 -0.10 -20.61 -2.32
N LYS A 135 -0.48 -21.78 -1.82
CA LYS A 135 -1.00 -22.88 -2.70
C LYS A 135 -2.28 -22.48 -3.43
N ARG A 136 -3.17 -21.74 -2.76
CA ARG A 136 -4.40 -21.23 -3.39
C ARG A 136 -4.11 -20.16 -4.43
N ALA A 137 -3.15 -19.28 -4.15
CA ALA A 137 -2.68 -18.31 -5.12
C ALA A 137 -2.07 -18.99 -6.34
N LEU A 138 -1.22 -20.00 -6.16
CA LEU A 138 -0.67 -20.80 -7.28
C LEU A 138 -1.78 -21.39 -8.14
N LYS A 139 -2.77 -22.05 -7.51
CA LYS A 139 -3.91 -22.60 -8.24
C LYS A 139 -4.67 -21.52 -9.01
N MET A 140 -4.93 -20.37 -8.38
CA MET A 140 -5.62 -19.25 -9.01
C MET A 140 -4.85 -18.74 -10.25
N TYR A 141 -3.53 -18.58 -10.15
CA TYR A 141 -2.69 -18.13 -11.26
C TYR A 141 -2.60 -19.18 -12.39
N GLN A 142 -2.60 -20.48 -12.06
CA GLN A 142 -2.67 -21.56 -13.05
C GLN A 142 -4.02 -21.59 -13.80
N GLU A 143 -5.13 -21.28 -13.10
CA GLU A 143 -6.46 -21.19 -13.70
C GLU A 143 -6.66 -19.91 -14.52
N LEU A 144 -5.93 -18.83 -14.18
CA LEU A 144 -6.04 -17.53 -14.85
C LEU A 144 -5.43 -17.55 -16.25
N ASP A 145 -4.17 -17.97 -16.37
CA ASP A 145 -3.44 -18.08 -17.63
C ASP A 145 -2.22 -18.99 -17.45
N PRO A 146 -1.81 -19.77 -18.47
CA PRO A 146 -0.62 -20.63 -18.38
C PRO A 146 0.66 -19.90 -17.99
N LYS A 147 0.88 -18.66 -18.46
CA LYS A 147 2.07 -17.87 -18.15
C LYS A 147 2.09 -17.37 -16.71
N THR A 148 0.93 -16.98 -16.18
CA THR A 148 0.84 -16.58 -14.77
C THR A 148 1.03 -17.77 -13.84
N GLY A 149 0.56 -18.95 -14.27
CA GLY A 149 0.80 -20.22 -13.57
C GLY A 149 2.29 -20.57 -13.52
N GLU A 150 2.96 -20.60 -14.67
CA GLU A 150 4.41 -20.83 -14.79
C GLU A 150 5.22 -19.85 -13.93
N PHE A 151 4.90 -18.58 -14.02
CA PHE A 151 5.55 -17.55 -13.23
C PHE A 151 5.40 -17.79 -11.70
N PHE A 152 4.19 -18.04 -11.22
CA PHE A 152 3.96 -18.17 -9.78
C PHE A 152 4.52 -19.50 -9.24
N GLU A 153 4.56 -20.56 -10.05
CA GLU A 153 5.28 -21.81 -9.76
C GLU A 153 6.78 -21.55 -9.62
N PHE A 154 7.40 -20.81 -10.56
CA PHE A 154 8.78 -20.36 -10.47
C PHE A 154 9.07 -19.61 -9.15
N MET A 155 8.19 -18.69 -8.73
CA MET A 155 8.34 -17.94 -7.50
C MET A 155 8.31 -18.85 -6.25
N THR A 156 7.41 -19.83 -6.25
CA THR A 156 7.23 -20.73 -5.11
C THR A 156 8.31 -21.78 -5.01
N GLU A 157 8.70 -22.42 -6.12
CA GLU A 157 9.75 -23.44 -6.16
C GLU A 157 11.13 -22.90 -5.78
N ARG A 158 11.39 -21.63 -6.09
CA ARG A 158 12.66 -20.97 -5.79
C ARG A 158 12.67 -20.19 -4.48
N GLU A 159 11.60 -20.31 -3.68
CA GLU A 159 11.47 -19.63 -2.37
C GLU A 159 11.68 -18.10 -2.45
N LEU A 160 11.15 -17.47 -3.52
CA LEU A 160 11.31 -16.03 -3.78
C LEU A 160 10.26 -15.17 -3.04
N LEU A 161 9.68 -15.69 -1.98
CA LEU A 161 8.60 -15.08 -1.19
C LEU A 161 9.00 -15.06 0.30
N ASP A 162 9.44 -13.91 0.84
CA ASP A 162 9.62 -13.72 2.28
C ASP A 162 8.39 -13.01 2.87
N LEU A 163 7.38 -13.79 3.26
CA LEU A 163 6.06 -13.30 3.63
C LEU A 163 5.86 -13.11 5.13
N ASP A 164 6.62 -13.79 5.99
CA ASP A 164 6.38 -13.77 7.43
C ASP A 164 6.85 -12.49 8.10
N SER A 165 6.03 -11.96 8.99
CA SER A 165 6.45 -10.93 9.93
C SER A 165 7.39 -11.53 10.98
N LYS A 166 8.53 -10.87 11.23
CA LYS A 166 9.58 -11.34 12.16
C LYS A 166 10.11 -10.15 12.98
N PRO A 167 10.52 -10.36 14.24
CA PRO A 167 11.21 -9.32 15.01
C PRO A 167 12.42 -8.75 14.24
N GLY A 168 12.52 -7.43 14.17
CA GLY A 168 13.60 -6.74 13.47
C GLY A 168 13.44 -6.66 11.95
N LYS A 169 12.42 -7.27 11.35
CA LYS A 169 12.10 -7.14 9.93
C LYS A 169 11.48 -5.76 9.66
N ALA A 170 11.90 -5.08 8.59
CA ALA A 170 11.32 -3.80 8.19
C ALA A 170 9.82 -3.97 7.86
N ALA A 171 9.01 -2.94 8.19
CA ALA A 171 7.59 -2.96 7.87
C ALA A 171 7.32 -2.76 6.37
N GLY A 172 6.10 -3.09 5.95
CA GLY A 172 5.61 -2.93 4.60
C GLY A 172 5.75 -4.18 3.74
N GLY A 173 5.40 -4.02 2.46
CA GLY A 173 5.55 -5.02 1.42
C GLY A 173 6.12 -4.37 0.17
N TYR A 174 6.88 -5.10 -0.62
CA TYR A 174 7.36 -4.68 -1.93
C TYR A 174 7.80 -5.86 -2.78
N CYS A 175 7.75 -5.67 -4.08
CA CYS A 175 8.45 -6.51 -5.03
C CYS A 175 9.72 -5.80 -5.52
N THR A 176 10.80 -6.54 -5.70
CA THR A 176 12.02 -6.05 -6.35
C THR A 176 12.54 -7.08 -7.34
N PHE A 177 13.24 -6.62 -8.39
CA PHE A 177 13.96 -7.51 -9.30
C PHE A 177 15.44 -7.55 -8.91
N ILE A 178 16.01 -8.76 -8.81
CA ILE A 178 17.41 -8.96 -8.46
C ILE A 178 18.18 -9.34 -9.75
N PRO A 179 18.88 -8.37 -10.39
CA PRO A 179 19.45 -8.56 -11.72
C PRO A 179 20.45 -9.72 -11.82
N ASN A 180 21.28 -9.90 -10.79
CA ASN A 180 22.29 -10.96 -10.76
C ASN A 180 21.70 -12.39 -10.78
N TYR A 181 20.47 -12.54 -10.31
CA TYR A 181 19.73 -13.79 -10.28
C TYR A 181 18.61 -13.84 -11.32
N GLN A 182 18.41 -12.76 -12.07
CA GLN A 182 17.32 -12.61 -13.03
C GLN A 182 15.97 -13.07 -12.45
N SER A 183 15.69 -12.65 -11.23
CA SER A 183 14.51 -13.11 -10.49
C SER A 183 13.83 -11.98 -9.76
N PRO A 184 12.50 -11.87 -9.81
CA PRO A 184 11.75 -11.06 -8.90
C PRO A 184 11.77 -11.67 -7.49
N PHE A 185 11.58 -10.83 -6.48
CA PHE A 185 11.50 -11.23 -5.08
C PHE A 185 10.42 -10.43 -4.39
N ILE A 186 9.56 -11.09 -3.62
CA ILE A 186 8.50 -10.47 -2.85
C ILE A 186 8.85 -10.50 -1.37
N PHE A 187 8.84 -9.31 -0.76
CA PHE A 187 8.98 -9.09 0.66
C PHE A 187 7.64 -8.60 1.22
N ALA A 188 7.14 -9.20 2.29
CA ALA A 188 5.89 -8.80 2.95
C ALA A 188 5.94 -9.09 4.45
N ASN A 189 4.91 -8.68 5.18
CA ASN A 189 4.75 -8.91 6.60
C ASN A 189 3.32 -9.39 6.89
N PHE A 190 3.03 -10.65 6.63
CA PHE A 190 1.72 -11.26 6.86
C PHE A 190 1.35 -11.25 8.34
N ASN A 191 0.11 -10.94 8.62
CA ASN A 191 -0.44 -10.80 9.97
C ASN A 191 -1.80 -11.50 10.16
N GLN A 192 -2.18 -12.40 9.25
CA GLN A 192 -3.42 -13.17 9.26
C GLN A 192 -4.70 -12.30 9.07
N THR A 193 -4.59 -11.21 8.34
CA THR A 193 -5.72 -10.41 7.90
C THR A 193 -6.05 -10.65 6.42
N SER A 194 -7.20 -10.15 5.93
CA SER A 194 -7.52 -10.16 4.49
C SER A 194 -6.47 -9.43 3.65
N HIS A 195 -5.77 -8.49 4.25
CA HIS A 195 -4.70 -7.73 3.62
C HIS A 195 -3.53 -8.61 3.15
N ASP A 196 -3.27 -9.75 3.79
CA ASP A 196 -2.23 -10.69 3.34
C ASP A 196 -2.48 -11.18 1.92
N ALA A 197 -3.75 -11.48 1.57
CA ALA A 197 -4.13 -11.89 0.23
C ALA A 197 -4.02 -10.74 -0.78
N GLU A 198 -4.42 -9.54 -0.38
CA GLU A 198 -4.30 -8.32 -1.19
C GLU A 198 -2.84 -8.01 -1.51
N VAL A 199 -1.97 -8.02 -0.50
CA VAL A 199 -0.52 -7.80 -0.67
C VAL A 199 0.10 -8.88 -1.56
N LEU A 200 -0.20 -10.17 -1.32
CA LEU A 200 0.34 -11.25 -2.14
C LEU A 200 0.00 -11.08 -3.62
N THR A 201 -1.27 -10.79 -3.92
CA THR A 201 -1.70 -10.63 -5.31
C THR A 201 -1.20 -9.34 -5.95
N HIS A 202 -1.11 -8.26 -5.19
CA HIS A 202 -0.54 -7.00 -5.64
C HIS A 202 0.94 -7.12 -6.01
N GLU A 203 1.75 -7.65 -5.07
CA GLU A 203 3.19 -7.82 -5.28
C GLU A 203 3.50 -8.88 -6.35
N ALA A 204 2.67 -9.92 -6.46
CA ALA A 204 2.79 -10.88 -7.56
C ALA A 204 2.52 -10.26 -8.93
N GLY A 205 1.62 -9.27 -9.01
CA GLY A 205 1.40 -8.48 -10.24
C GLY A 205 2.67 -7.72 -10.67
N HIS A 206 3.34 -7.06 -9.73
CA HIS A 206 4.62 -6.40 -9.97
C HIS A 206 5.72 -7.42 -10.35
N ALA A 207 5.78 -8.54 -9.65
CA ALA A 207 6.75 -9.59 -9.92
C ALA A 207 6.57 -10.19 -11.32
N PHE A 208 5.32 -10.41 -11.75
CA PHE A 208 5.01 -10.91 -13.10
C PHE A 208 5.40 -9.90 -14.19
N GLN A 209 5.25 -8.61 -13.93
CA GLN A 209 5.65 -7.57 -14.90
C GLN A 209 7.14 -7.59 -15.22
N VAL A 210 7.98 -7.98 -14.26
CA VAL A 210 9.45 -7.96 -14.40
C VAL A 210 10.06 -9.34 -14.65
N TYR A 211 9.24 -10.42 -14.54
CA TYR A 211 9.58 -11.80 -14.87
C TYR A 211 9.65 -11.99 -16.37
#